data_882f88aa9b5138511c3f18306d5d08ad
#
_entry.id   882f88aa9b5138511c3f18306d5d08ad
#
_cell.length_a   1.000
_cell.length_b   1.000
_cell.length_c   1.000
_cell.angle_alpha   90.00
_cell.angle_beta   90.00
_cell.angle_gamma   90.00
#
_symmetry.space_group_name_H-M   'P 1'
#
loop_
_entity.id
_entity.type
_entity.pdbx_description
1 polymer ?
#
loop_
_entity_poly.entity_id
_entity_poly.type
_entity_poly.pdbx_seq_one_letter_code
_entity_poly.pdbx_strand_id
1 'polypeptide(L)'
;MIDSFYSRRHFLKGAATFSLAGILSPALLSGSGSLQGPKKLGVALVGLGDYSKVILGKALEQAERCYLAGVVSGSPTKAKEWSKQYRFPEKNIYDYQNFATIADNKDIDIVYVVTPNSLHAEHTITALESGKHVICEKPMAMNASEAMRMINTAKKVNRKLAIGYRMHYDPNFIEAKRLGQSEAFGQVNYIESALGYSFAPDPDSWKVKKDMGGGSLYNLGVYPIQSARYVKGSEPAFVTAQATTRRKEIFKEVAETFTWQLEWADGTLSNSYSGPVAFIDRLYAGCTDGFIELNPATQFNGVKGRSTKGEFKFDPVFQQKLQVDDFARCVMENKESIVRGEEGWKDMLIVDAIHKAIASGRKEKI
;
A
#
# COMPACT_ATOMS: atom_id res chain seq x y z
N MET A 1 38.34 -4.16 -37.28
CA MET A 1 38.14 -3.22 -38.35
C MET A 1 36.66 -2.87 -38.36
N ILE A 2 36.14 -1.71 -38.00
CA ILE A 2 36.56 -0.32 -38.07
C ILE A 2 35.89 0.41 -36.88
N ASP A 3 36.66 1.21 -36.18
CA ASP A 3 36.25 2.24 -35.22
C ASP A 3 35.37 3.29 -35.86
N SER A 4 34.49 3.92 -35.06
CA SER A 4 34.18 5.33 -35.24
C SER A 4 33.68 5.99 -33.97
N PHE A 5 34.55 6.76 -33.39
CA PHE A 5 34.39 7.79 -32.36
C PHE A 5 33.27 8.79 -32.68
N TYR A 6 32.48 9.17 -31.67
CA TYR A 6 31.84 10.47 -31.63
C TYR A 6 32.31 11.28 -30.43
N SER A 7 33.13 12.27 -30.75
CA SER A 7 33.82 13.18 -29.84
C SER A 7 32.92 14.35 -29.42
N ARG A 8 33.03 14.72 -28.11
CA ARG A 8 32.37 15.83 -27.42
C ARG A 8 32.81 17.24 -27.83
N ARG A 9 33.10 17.55 -29.08
CA ARG A 9 33.74 18.81 -29.50
C ARG A 9 33.06 19.61 -30.60
N HIS A 10 31.71 19.64 -30.66
CA HIS A 10 31.03 20.50 -31.69
C HIS A 10 29.84 21.30 -31.17
N PHE A 11 29.91 21.82 -29.92
CA PHE A 11 28.87 22.73 -29.44
C PHE A 11 29.42 24.06 -28.90
N LEU A 12 30.41 24.65 -29.60
CA LEU A 12 30.89 26.00 -29.30
C LEU A 12 31.43 26.64 -30.58
N LYS A 13 30.54 27.17 -31.45
CA LYS A 13 30.85 28.29 -32.39
C LYS A 13 29.53 28.79 -32.99
N GLY A 14 29.10 29.96 -32.56
CA GLY A 14 27.95 30.66 -33.15
C GLY A 14 27.51 31.86 -32.32
N ALA A 15 28.46 32.69 -31.87
CA ALA A 15 28.15 34.03 -31.40
C ALA A 15 28.49 35.01 -32.50
N ALA A 16 27.51 35.59 -33.17
CA ALA A 16 27.64 36.74 -34.03
C ALA A 16 26.78 37.88 -33.50
N THR A 17 27.46 38.95 -33.15
CA THR A 17 27.04 40.26 -32.73
C THR A 17 25.97 40.91 -33.61
N PHE A 18 24.93 41.45 -32.98
CA PHE A 18 24.19 42.61 -33.49
C PHE A 18 23.98 43.61 -32.37
N SER A 19 24.68 44.74 -32.49
CA SER A 19 24.45 45.92 -31.67
C SER A 19 23.37 46.75 -32.36
N LEU A 20 22.31 47.12 -31.63
CA LEU A 20 21.52 48.32 -31.92
C LEU A 20 21.02 48.92 -30.62
N ALA A 21 21.42 50.16 -30.42
CA ALA A 21 21.02 50.98 -29.29
C ALA A 21 19.55 51.42 -29.42
N GLY A 22 18.84 51.43 -28.33
CA GLY A 22 17.45 51.92 -28.25
C GLY A 22 16.97 52.06 -26.82
N ILE A 23 17.22 53.20 -26.22
CA ILE A 23 16.45 53.95 -25.20
C ILE A 23 15.87 53.17 -24.03
N LEU A 24 16.46 53.41 -22.87
CA LEU A 24 16.01 53.03 -21.51
C LEU A 24 14.67 53.69 -21.15
N SER A 25 13.72 52.88 -20.72
CA SER A 25 12.73 53.24 -19.69
C SER A 25 12.84 52.23 -18.56
N PRO A 26 13.03 52.62 -17.29
CA PRO A 26 13.01 51.70 -16.19
C PRO A 26 11.55 51.48 -15.80
N ALA A 27 10.91 50.51 -16.42
CA ALA A 27 9.68 49.91 -15.87
C ALA A 27 10.08 48.99 -14.73
N LEU A 28 9.71 49.41 -13.54
CA LEU A 28 9.79 48.69 -12.28
C LEU A 28 9.14 47.30 -12.45
N LEU A 29 9.92 46.27 -12.70
CA LEU A 29 9.53 44.87 -12.54
C LEU A 29 9.69 44.49 -11.06
N SER A 30 8.79 44.98 -10.20
CA SER A 30 8.54 44.42 -8.87
C SER A 30 7.65 43.17 -9.01
N GLY A 31 8.16 42.20 -9.68
CA GLY A 31 7.57 40.86 -9.73
C GLY A 31 8.44 39.93 -8.90
N SER A 32 8.43 40.05 -7.56
CA SER A 32 8.89 38.97 -6.70
C SER A 32 7.88 37.82 -6.76
N GLY A 33 7.81 37.17 -7.90
CA GLY A 33 7.24 35.83 -7.98
C GLY A 33 8.14 34.93 -7.15
N SER A 34 7.76 34.67 -5.90
CA SER A 34 8.36 33.60 -5.14
C SER A 34 8.22 32.34 -6.01
N LEU A 35 9.34 31.75 -6.38
CA LEU A 35 9.40 30.40 -6.91
C LEU A 35 8.92 29.47 -5.80
N GLN A 36 7.59 29.45 -5.54
CA GLN A 36 6.99 28.41 -4.72
C GLN A 36 7.26 27.10 -5.46
N GLY A 37 8.02 26.23 -4.82
CA GLY A 37 8.16 24.86 -5.28
C GLY A 37 6.79 24.23 -5.50
N PRO A 38 6.68 23.14 -6.23
CA PRO A 38 5.41 22.50 -6.51
C PRO A 38 4.62 22.29 -5.22
N LYS A 39 3.35 22.72 -5.22
CA LYS A 39 2.47 22.65 -4.03
C LYS A 39 2.40 21.21 -3.53
N LYS A 40 2.86 20.96 -2.30
CA LYS A 40 2.73 19.66 -1.65
C LYS A 40 1.35 19.53 -1.02
N LEU A 41 0.78 18.32 -1.03
CA LEU A 41 -0.49 18.01 -0.37
C LEU A 41 -0.29 17.69 1.12
N GLY A 42 -1.16 18.23 1.96
CA GLY A 42 -1.15 17.92 3.38
C GLY A 42 -1.81 16.59 3.68
N VAL A 43 -1.15 15.75 4.49
CA VAL A 43 -1.64 14.44 4.93
C VAL A 43 -1.91 14.46 6.42
N ALA A 44 -3.07 13.97 6.85
CA ALA A 44 -3.34 13.67 8.25
C ALA A 44 -3.30 12.15 8.49
N LEU A 45 -2.56 11.70 9.52
CA LEU A 45 -2.55 10.30 9.95
C LEU A 45 -3.67 10.05 10.98
N VAL A 46 -4.50 9.05 10.75
CA VAL A 46 -5.52 8.56 11.68
C VAL A 46 -5.02 7.29 12.36
N GLY A 47 -4.61 7.43 13.64
CA GLY A 47 -3.95 6.38 14.40
C GLY A 47 -2.43 6.58 14.49
N LEU A 48 -1.92 6.65 15.73
CA LEU A 48 -0.50 6.87 16.03
C LEU A 48 0.11 5.62 16.72
N GLY A 49 -0.06 4.46 16.06
CA GLY A 49 0.55 3.20 16.46
C GLY A 49 2.01 3.06 16.00
N ASP A 50 2.59 1.88 16.22
CA ASP A 50 3.99 1.60 15.88
C ASP A 50 4.29 1.79 14.38
N TYR A 51 3.38 1.37 13.50
CA TYR A 51 3.57 1.53 12.06
C TYR A 51 3.62 3.00 11.64
N SER A 52 2.76 3.83 12.21
CA SER A 52 2.81 5.28 12.01
C SER A 52 4.16 5.83 12.48
N LYS A 53 4.59 5.46 13.70
CA LYS A 53 5.80 5.97 14.34
C LYS A 53 7.08 5.53 13.63
N VAL A 54 7.18 4.24 13.29
CA VAL A 54 8.42 3.67 12.75
C VAL A 54 8.56 3.89 11.25
N ILE A 55 7.44 3.90 10.53
CA ILE A 55 7.43 3.87 9.06
C ILE A 55 6.79 5.13 8.45
N LEU A 56 5.48 5.38 8.72
CA LEU A 56 4.74 6.39 7.96
C LEU A 56 5.20 7.82 8.24
N GLY A 57 5.56 8.13 9.49
CA GLY A 57 6.12 9.45 9.83
C GLY A 57 7.37 9.75 9.01
N LYS A 58 8.29 8.78 8.92
CA LYS A 58 9.52 8.90 8.10
C LYS A 58 9.22 8.97 6.60
N ALA A 59 8.23 8.20 6.13
CA ALA A 59 7.82 8.23 4.73
C ALA A 59 7.31 9.62 4.34
N LEU A 60 6.46 10.23 5.16
CA LEU A 60 5.92 11.57 4.93
C LEU A 60 6.98 12.67 5.08
N GLU A 61 7.95 12.50 5.98
CA GLU A 61 9.09 13.43 6.11
C GLU A 61 9.96 13.45 4.84
N GLN A 62 10.16 12.30 4.20
CA GLN A 62 10.95 12.15 2.98
C GLN A 62 10.14 12.34 1.68
N ALA A 63 8.82 12.47 1.77
CA ALA A 63 7.95 12.60 0.62
C ALA A 63 8.19 13.91 -0.15
N GLU A 64 8.09 13.82 -1.48
CA GLU A 64 8.34 14.95 -2.38
C GLU A 64 7.07 15.71 -2.74
N ARG A 65 5.90 15.01 -2.76
CA ARG A 65 4.61 15.56 -3.20
C ARG A 65 3.61 15.79 -2.08
N CYS A 66 3.91 15.29 -0.88
CA CYS A 66 3.05 15.50 0.29
C CYS A 66 3.89 15.69 1.54
N TYR A 67 3.24 16.02 2.65
CA TYR A 67 3.87 16.20 3.96
C TYR A 67 2.87 15.91 5.07
N LEU A 68 3.35 15.62 6.27
CA LEU A 68 2.49 15.42 7.44
C LEU A 68 1.95 16.77 7.92
N ALA A 69 0.66 16.99 7.77
CA ALA A 69 -0.03 18.24 8.10
C ALA A 69 -0.88 18.16 9.37
N GLY A 70 -1.20 16.95 9.85
CA GLY A 70 -2.02 16.77 11.03
C GLY A 70 -2.14 15.31 11.47
N VAL A 71 -2.82 15.09 12.59
CA VAL A 71 -3.06 13.76 13.15
C VAL A 71 -4.44 13.65 13.80
N VAL A 72 -4.97 12.42 13.81
CA VAL A 72 -6.16 12.03 14.59
C VAL A 72 -5.74 10.94 15.58
N SER A 73 -5.91 11.15 16.87
CA SER A 73 -5.45 10.24 17.91
C SER A 73 -6.28 10.31 19.17
N GLY A 74 -6.58 9.17 19.79
CA GLY A 74 -7.16 9.11 21.13
C GLY A 74 -6.18 9.45 22.27
N SER A 75 -4.90 9.74 21.95
CA SER A 75 -3.90 10.16 22.93
C SER A 75 -3.44 11.60 22.68
N PRO A 76 -3.92 12.57 23.45
CA PRO A 76 -3.52 13.97 23.29
C PRO A 76 -2.00 14.19 23.46
N THR A 77 -1.38 13.43 24.36
CA THR A 77 0.08 13.52 24.60
C THR A 77 0.85 13.12 23.34
N LYS A 78 0.56 11.95 22.76
CA LYS A 78 1.19 11.50 21.51
C LYS A 78 0.95 12.49 20.37
N ALA A 79 -0.28 13.03 20.24
CA ALA A 79 -0.61 13.98 19.19
C ALA A 79 0.22 15.27 19.29
N LYS A 80 0.43 15.80 20.49
CA LYS A 80 1.29 16.98 20.74
C LYS A 80 2.76 16.69 20.46
N GLU A 81 3.26 15.51 20.84
CA GLU A 81 4.63 15.08 20.51
C GLU A 81 4.84 15.06 18.99
N TRP A 82 3.87 14.53 18.25
CA TRP A 82 3.92 14.50 16.79
C TRP A 82 3.86 15.89 16.16
N SER A 83 2.98 16.79 16.65
CA SER A 83 2.93 18.18 16.21
C SER A 83 4.27 18.88 16.37
N LYS A 84 4.93 18.69 17.51
CA LYS A 84 6.26 19.24 17.78
C LYS A 84 7.34 18.64 16.89
N GLN A 85 7.35 17.31 16.74
CA GLN A 85 8.34 16.58 15.94
C GLN A 85 8.27 16.93 14.46
N TYR A 86 7.06 16.94 13.89
CA TYR A 86 6.81 17.15 12.45
C TYR A 86 6.42 18.59 12.10
N ARG A 87 6.39 19.50 13.10
CA ARG A 87 6.20 20.95 12.96
C ARG A 87 4.90 21.35 12.26
N PHE A 88 3.79 20.64 12.52
CA PHE A 88 2.47 21.08 12.11
C PHE A 88 1.75 21.78 13.28
N PRO A 89 0.81 22.73 13.01
CA PRO A 89 0.14 23.50 14.06
C PRO A 89 -0.80 22.63 14.90
N GLU A 90 -0.90 22.92 16.20
CA GLU A 90 -1.77 22.17 17.13
C GLU A 90 -3.25 22.21 16.73
N LYS A 91 -3.72 23.21 15.98
CA LYS A 91 -5.07 23.25 15.39
C LYS A 91 -5.35 22.08 14.44
N ASN A 92 -4.32 21.38 13.96
CA ASN A 92 -4.41 20.21 13.10
C ASN A 92 -4.33 18.88 13.88
N ILE A 93 -4.51 18.95 15.20
CA ILE A 93 -4.68 17.80 16.08
C ILE A 93 -6.17 17.54 16.27
N TYR A 94 -6.59 16.32 16.00
CA TYR A 94 -7.97 15.84 16.17
C TYR A 94 -7.99 14.59 17.05
N ASP A 95 -9.14 14.34 17.64
CA ASP A 95 -9.48 13.06 18.25
C ASP A 95 -10.55 12.32 17.41
N TYR A 96 -10.92 11.11 17.82
CA TYR A 96 -11.93 10.33 17.09
C TYR A 96 -13.35 10.89 17.20
N GLN A 97 -13.64 11.79 18.15
CA GLN A 97 -14.95 12.40 18.33
C GLN A 97 -15.12 13.63 17.43
N ASN A 98 -14.07 14.43 17.28
CA ASN A 98 -14.09 15.63 16.45
C ASN A 98 -13.50 15.43 15.03
N PHE A 99 -13.15 14.21 14.66
CA PHE A 99 -12.48 13.89 13.40
C PHE A 99 -13.20 14.49 12.17
N ALA A 100 -14.52 14.46 12.13
CA ALA A 100 -15.29 14.97 10.99
C ALA A 100 -15.05 16.49 10.73
N THR A 101 -14.63 17.26 11.74
CA THR A 101 -14.32 18.69 11.58
C THR A 101 -13.10 18.96 10.72
N ILE A 102 -12.33 17.93 10.35
CA ILE A 102 -11.23 18.01 9.38
C ILE A 102 -11.71 18.54 8.02
N ALA A 103 -13.02 18.50 7.75
CA ALA A 103 -13.65 19.02 6.53
C ALA A 103 -13.26 20.47 6.25
N ASP A 104 -13.25 21.30 7.27
CA ASP A 104 -12.98 22.74 7.16
C ASP A 104 -11.48 23.07 7.07
N ASN A 105 -10.61 22.12 7.33
CA ASN A 105 -9.18 22.35 7.33
C ASN A 105 -8.59 22.25 5.92
N LYS A 106 -8.18 23.39 5.38
CA LYS A 106 -7.56 23.51 4.04
C LYS A 106 -6.08 23.10 4.00
N ASP A 107 -5.45 22.88 5.15
CA ASP A 107 -4.06 22.41 5.23
C ASP A 107 -4.00 20.89 4.98
N ILE A 108 -5.14 20.18 4.99
CA ILE A 108 -5.23 18.72 4.87
C ILE A 108 -6.02 18.38 3.62
N ASP A 109 -5.38 17.68 2.68
CA ASP A 109 -5.93 17.21 1.42
C ASP A 109 -6.22 15.70 1.46
N ILE A 110 -5.38 14.95 2.16
CA ILE A 110 -5.38 13.49 2.23
C ILE A 110 -5.46 13.05 3.69
N VAL A 111 -6.24 12.01 3.94
CA VAL A 111 -6.25 11.29 5.23
C VAL A 111 -5.66 9.90 5.01
N TYR A 112 -4.73 9.50 5.87
CA TYR A 112 -4.17 8.15 5.89
C TYR A 112 -4.66 7.40 7.12
N VAL A 113 -5.55 6.43 6.92
CA VAL A 113 -6.14 5.60 7.99
C VAL A 113 -5.21 4.45 8.31
N VAL A 114 -4.80 4.35 9.58
CA VAL A 114 -3.85 3.33 10.08
C VAL A 114 -4.21 2.88 11.50
N THR A 115 -5.49 2.78 11.74
CA THR A 115 -6.11 2.27 12.99
C THR A 115 -6.13 0.74 13.02
N PRO A 116 -6.62 0.09 14.08
CA PRO A 116 -6.97 -1.33 14.04
C PRO A 116 -7.96 -1.67 12.91
N ASN A 117 -7.89 -2.88 12.39
CA ASN A 117 -8.57 -3.28 11.15
C ASN A 117 -10.09 -3.02 11.15
N SER A 118 -10.76 -3.26 12.29
CA SER A 118 -12.22 -3.05 12.41
C SER A 118 -12.66 -1.59 12.27
N LEU A 119 -11.75 -0.64 12.47
CA LEU A 119 -12.02 0.79 12.38
C LEU A 119 -11.71 1.39 11.00
N HIS A 120 -11.13 0.60 10.08
CA HIS A 120 -10.74 1.08 8.77
C HIS A 120 -11.92 1.62 7.97
N ALA A 121 -13.03 0.88 7.92
CA ALA A 121 -14.21 1.27 7.15
C ALA A 121 -14.84 2.57 7.68
N GLU A 122 -15.07 2.66 8.99
CA GLU A 122 -15.67 3.82 9.63
C GLU A 122 -14.82 5.07 9.43
N HIS A 123 -13.53 5.01 9.78
CA HIS A 123 -12.63 6.16 9.66
C HIS A 123 -12.41 6.59 8.19
N THR A 124 -12.36 5.63 7.26
CA THR A 124 -12.26 5.94 5.83
C THR A 124 -13.52 6.65 5.32
N ILE A 125 -14.70 6.16 5.70
CA ILE A 125 -15.98 6.77 5.32
C ILE A 125 -16.08 8.19 5.89
N THR A 126 -15.77 8.38 7.16
CA THR A 126 -15.74 9.70 7.82
C THR A 126 -14.80 10.67 7.09
N ALA A 127 -13.58 10.24 6.74
CA ALA A 127 -12.64 11.07 6.00
C ALA A 127 -13.12 11.44 4.60
N LEU A 128 -13.70 10.48 3.87
CA LEU A 128 -14.26 10.70 2.54
C LEU A 128 -15.44 11.69 2.58
N GLU A 129 -16.39 11.51 3.52
CA GLU A 129 -17.52 12.39 3.72
C GLU A 129 -17.11 13.80 4.18
N SER A 130 -15.97 13.91 4.86
CA SER A 130 -15.30 15.19 5.17
C SER A 130 -14.60 15.81 3.93
N GLY A 131 -14.79 15.26 2.76
CA GLY A 131 -14.25 15.80 1.50
C GLY A 131 -12.77 15.56 1.28
N LYS A 132 -12.12 14.64 2.03
CA LYS A 132 -10.70 14.33 1.88
C LYS A 132 -10.48 13.11 0.99
N HIS A 133 -9.35 13.06 0.29
CA HIS A 133 -8.87 11.85 -0.37
C HIS A 133 -8.30 10.90 0.69
N VAL A 134 -8.38 9.58 0.47
CA VAL A 134 -8.00 8.63 1.54
C VAL A 134 -7.05 7.56 1.05
N ILE A 135 -6.01 7.29 1.84
CA ILE A 135 -5.26 6.03 1.85
C ILE A 135 -5.73 5.26 3.08
N CYS A 136 -6.21 4.03 2.90
CA CYS A 136 -6.54 3.13 4.00
C CYS A 136 -5.52 1.99 4.06
N GLU A 137 -4.96 1.71 5.24
CA GLU A 137 -4.09 0.54 5.40
C GLU A 137 -4.78 -0.76 5.08
N LYS A 138 -3.95 -1.75 4.77
CA LYS A 138 -4.39 -3.13 4.58
C LYS A 138 -4.57 -3.84 5.94
N PRO A 139 -5.52 -4.78 6.06
CA PRO A 139 -6.60 -5.09 5.11
C PRO A 139 -7.55 -3.90 4.96
N MET A 140 -8.20 -3.78 3.80
CA MET A 140 -9.08 -2.63 3.53
C MET A 140 -10.22 -2.51 4.56
N ALA A 141 -10.80 -3.63 4.98
CA ALA A 141 -11.95 -3.71 5.87
C ALA A 141 -12.02 -5.07 6.55
N MET A 142 -13.07 -5.33 7.32
CA MET A 142 -13.35 -6.64 7.94
C MET A 142 -13.98 -7.65 6.97
N ASN A 143 -14.62 -7.17 5.91
CA ASN A 143 -15.31 -7.99 4.90
C ASN A 143 -15.54 -7.21 3.60
N ALA A 144 -15.96 -7.92 2.56
CA ALA A 144 -16.21 -7.33 1.24
C ALA A 144 -17.37 -6.31 1.24
N SER A 145 -18.37 -6.47 2.10
CA SER A 145 -19.49 -5.52 2.22
C SER A 145 -19.02 -4.16 2.74
N GLU A 146 -18.21 -4.14 3.78
CA GLU A 146 -17.60 -2.90 4.29
C GLU A 146 -16.68 -2.24 3.26
N ALA A 147 -15.83 -3.03 2.59
CA ALA A 147 -14.97 -2.52 1.51
C ALA A 147 -15.79 -1.88 0.39
N MET A 148 -16.92 -2.48 -0.01
CA MET A 148 -17.81 -1.91 -1.03
C MET A 148 -18.48 -0.61 -0.56
N ARG A 149 -18.84 -0.49 0.73
CA ARG A 149 -19.35 0.78 1.29
C ARG A 149 -18.32 1.90 1.18
N MET A 150 -17.04 1.62 1.49
CA MET A 150 -15.97 2.60 1.34
C MET A 150 -15.81 3.07 -0.11
N ILE A 151 -15.83 2.14 -1.08
CA ILE A 151 -15.76 2.45 -2.52
C ILE A 151 -16.94 3.31 -2.96
N ASN A 152 -18.15 2.92 -2.57
CA ASN A 152 -19.37 3.64 -2.94
C ASN A 152 -19.37 5.05 -2.36
N THR A 153 -18.89 5.22 -1.11
CA THR A 153 -18.73 6.54 -0.50
C THR A 153 -17.72 7.39 -1.28
N ALA A 154 -16.54 6.84 -1.61
CA ALA A 154 -15.53 7.55 -2.39
C ALA A 154 -16.07 8.05 -3.73
N LYS A 155 -16.83 7.20 -4.44
CA LYS A 155 -17.49 7.56 -5.71
C LYS A 155 -18.54 8.65 -5.50
N LYS A 156 -19.40 8.51 -4.48
CA LYS A 156 -20.49 9.47 -4.18
C LYS A 156 -19.96 10.87 -3.90
N VAL A 157 -18.86 10.99 -3.16
CA VAL A 157 -18.28 12.29 -2.79
C VAL A 157 -17.18 12.76 -3.75
N ASN A 158 -16.94 12.02 -4.85
CA ASN A 158 -15.90 12.29 -5.83
C ASN A 158 -14.50 12.49 -5.19
N ARG A 159 -14.11 11.54 -4.36
CA ARG A 159 -12.78 11.50 -3.73
C ARG A 159 -12.08 10.18 -4.05
N LYS A 160 -10.76 10.22 -4.10
CA LYS A 160 -9.94 9.05 -4.40
C LYS A 160 -9.73 8.22 -3.14
N LEU A 161 -9.79 6.90 -3.29
CA LEU A 161 -9.52 5.92 -2.26
C LEU A 161 -8.44 4.95 -2.76
N ALA A 162 -7.33 4.88 -2.04
CA ALA A 162 -6.26 3.91 -2.26
C ALA A 162 -6.05 3.04 -1.01
N ILE A 163 -5.50 1.85 -1.22
CA ILE A 163 -5.19 0.91 -0.13
C ILE A 163 -3.67 0.86 0.11
N GLY A 164 -3.27 0.66 1.35
CA GLY A 164 -1.88 0.63 1.81
C GLY A 164 -1.08 -0.57 1.30
N TYR A 165 -1.17 -0.87 0.00
CA TYR A 165 -0.51 -2.00 -0.66
C TYR A 165 0.89 -1.63 -1.14
N ARG A 166 1.80 -1.44 -0.20
CA ARG A 166 3.17 -0.99 -0.42
C ARG A 166 3.99 -1.85 -1.40
N MET A 167 3.68 -3.16 -1.50
CA MET A 167 4.40 -4.08 -2.38
C MET A 167 4.32 -3.69 -3.86
N HIS A 168 3.26 -2.98 -4.27
CA HIS A 168 3.12 -2.47 -5.64
C HIS A 168 4.16 -1.40 -6.02
N TYR A 169 4.93 -0.93 -5.05
CA TYR A 169 6.00 0.05 -5.22
C TYR A 169 7.40 -0.57 -5.09
N ASP A 170 7.47 -1.89 -4.86
CA ASP A 170 8.73 -2.63 -4.84
C ASP A 170 9.11 -3.10 -6.25
N PRO A 171 10.30 -2.78 -6.77
CA PRO A 171 10.67 -3.12 -8.14
C PRO A 171 10.75 -4.63 -8.40
N ASN A 172 11.13 -5.45 -7.40
CA ASN A 172 11.13 -6.91 -7.55
C ASN A 172 9.71 -7.46 -7.68
N PHE A 173 8.76 -6.90 -6.89
CA PHE A 173 7.37 -7.29 -6.98
C PHE A 173 6.73 -6.86 -8.32
N ILE A 174 7.05 -5.65 -8.77
CA ILE A 174 6.60 -5.13 -10.08
C ILE A 174 7.10 -6.04 -11.21
N GLU A 175 8.37 -6.48 -11.15
CA GLU A 175 8.94 -7.37 -12.16
C GLU A 175 8.31 -8.77 -12.11
N ALA A 176 8.12 -9.35 -10.90
CA ALA A 176 7.44 -10.63 -10.76
C ALA A 176 6.03 -10.59 -11.34
N LYS A 177 5.26 -9.53 -11.04
CA LYS A 177 3.94 -9.27 -11.63
C LYS A 177 4.01 -9.18 -13.15
N ARG A 178 4.93 -8.39 -13.69
CA ARG A 178 5.11 -8.21 -15.14
C ARG A 178 5.41 -9.54 -15.85
N LEU A 179 6.35 -10.31 -15.30
CA LEU A 179 6.75 -11.61 -15.88
C LEU A 179 5.60 -12.62 -15.85
N GLY A 180 4.83 -12.67 -14.76
CA GLY A 180 3.67 -13.55 -14.65
C GLY A 180 2.56 -13.18 -15.63
N GLN A 181 2.17 -11.90 -15.64
CA GLN A 181 1.07 -11.41 -16.47
C GLN A 181 1.39 -11.38 -17.98
N SER A 182 2.66 -11.24 -18.34
CA SER A 182 3.09 -11.34 -19.75
C SER A 182 3.39 -12.77 -20.20
N GLU A 183 3.20 -13.75 -19.32
CA GLU A 183 3.51 -15.17 -19.59
C GLU A 183 4.96 -15.36 -20.11
N ALA A 184 5.91 -14.60 -19.55
CA ALA A 184 7.30 -14.54 -20.01
C ALA A 184 8.02 -15.90 -20.00
N PHE A 185 7.49 -16.86 -19.23
CA PHE A 185 7.92 -18.27 -19.15
C PHE A 185 6.76 -19.24 -19.40
N GLY A 186 5.83 -18.87 -20.31
CA GLY A 186 4.58 -19.58 -20.51
C GLY A 186 3.58 -19.36 -19.38
N GLN A 187 2.47 -20.07 -19.44
CA GLN A 187 1.36 -19.93 -18.48
C GLN A 187 1.81 -20.23 -17.06
N VAL A 188 1.35 -19.43 -16.10
CA VAL A 188 1.50 -19.72 -14.67
C VAL A 188 0.53 -20.82 -14.28
N ASN A 189 1.05 -21.98 -13.86
CA ASN A 189 0.27 -23.18 -13.57
C ASN A 189 0.13 -23.50 -12.09
N TYR A 190 1.09 -23.05 -11.26
CA TYR A 190 1.12 -23.28 -9.82
C TYR A 190 1.71 -22.10 -9.09
N ILE A 191 1.14 -21.74 -7.93
CA ILE A 191 1.62 -20.65 -7.11
C ILE A 191 1.77 -21.14 -5.66
N GLU A 192 2.88 -20.80 -5.03
CA GLU A 192 3.08 -20.89 -3.59
C GLU A 192 3.30 -19.48 -3.04
N SER A 193 2.48 -19.05 -2.08
CA SER A 193 2.62 -17.74 -1.49
C SER A 193 2.37 -17.79 0.01
N ALA A 194 3.37 -17.40 0.81
CA ALA A 194 3.32 -17.58 2.25
C ALA A 194 3.99 -16.43 3.00
N LEU A 195 3.39 -16.04 4.12
CA LEU A 195 3.97 -15.08 5.05
C LEU A 195 3.76 -15.52 6.48
N GLY A 196 4.85 -15.67 7.21
CA GLY A 196 4.85 -15.99 8.62
C GLY A 196 6.13 -15.59 9.32
N TYR A 197 6.01 -15.29 10.60
CA TYR A 197 7.12 -14.99 11.50
C TYR A 197 6.93 -15.73 12.80
N SER A 198 8.00 -16.22 13.41
CA SER A 198 7.91 -16.84 14.75
C SER A 198 7.91 -15.72 15.80
N PHE A 199 6.73 -15.40 16.32
CA PHE A 199 6.56 -14.44 17.40
C PHE A 199 5.33 -14.77 18.26
N ALA A 200 5.31 -14.28 19.49
CA ALA A 200 4.16 -14.35 20.39
C ALA A 200 3.60 -12.93 20.56
N PRO A 201 2.41 -12.63 20.01
CA PRO A 201 1.75 -11.36 20.30
C PRO A 201 1.33 -11.29 21.78
N ASP A 202 1.26 -10.07 22.30
CA ASP A 202 0.66 -9.81 23.61
C ASP A 202 -0.80 -10.29 23.60
N PRO A 203 -1.23 -11.15 24.57
CA PRO A 203 -2.62 -11.63 24.65
C PRO A 203 -3.67 -10.53 24.76
N ASP A 204 -3.31 -9.36 25.25
CA ASP A 204 -4.19 -8.20 25.37
C ASP A 204 -4.19 -7.28 24.13
N SER A 205 -3.30 -7.56 23.18
CA SER A 205 -3.24 -6.81 21.92
C SER A 205 -4.51 -7.00 21.09
N TRP A 206 -4.95 -5.93 20.44
CA TRP A 206 -6.02 -5.96 19.44
C TRP A 206 -5.77 -7.00 18.33
N LYS A 207 -4.50 -7.34 18.06
CA LYS A 207 -4.10 -8.31 17.04
C LYS A 207 -4.58 -9.74 17.29
N VAL A 208 -5.04 -10.05 18.50
CA VAL A 208 -5.63 -11.35 18.89
C VAL A 208 -7.10 -11.23 19.29
N LYS A 209 -7.73 -10.06 19.09
CA LYS A 209 -9.15 -9.82 19.36
C LYS A 209 -9.97 -9.93 18.08
N LYS A 210 -11.04 -10.73 18.11
CA LYS A 210 -11.88 -11.00 16.92
C LYS A 210 -12.61 -9.75 16.42
N ASP A 211 -13.19 -9.01 17.34
CA ASP A 211 -13.95 -7.77 17.07
C ASP A 211 -13.08 -6.63 16.53
N MET A 212 -11.77 -6.69 16.78
CA MET A 212 -10.80 -5.71 16.28
C MET A 212 -10.15 -6.11 14.94
N GLY A 213 -10.56 -7.24 14.35
CA GLY A 213 -9.95 -7.76 13.13
C GLY A 213 -8.58 -8.39 13.36
N GLY A 214 -8.38 -9.02 14.52
CA GLY A 214 -7.18 -9.78 14.84
C GLY A 214 -7.05 -11.06 14.02
N GLY A 215 -5.95 -11.76 14.22
CA GLY A 215 -5.61 -13.00 13.52
C GLY A 215 -4.65 -12.82 12.36
N SER A 216 -3.96 -13.89 12.01
CA SER A 216 -2.92 -13.85 10.99
C SER A 216 -3.47 -13.66 9.57
N LEU A 217 -4.71 -14.06 9.30
CA LEU A 217 -5.32 -13.89 7.98
C LEU A 217 -5.42 -12.41 7.60
N TYR A 218 -5.95 -11.56 8.48
CA TYR A 218 -6.04 -10.11 8.25
C TYR A 218 -4.68 -9.42 8.27
N ASN A 219 -3.83 -9.77 9.25
CA ASN A 219 -2.57 -9.06 9.44
C ASN A 219 -1.48 -9.46 8.43
N LEU A 220 -1.38 -10.74 8.08
CA LEU A 220 -0.35 -11.32 7.23
C LEU A 220 -0.93 -11.91 5.94
N GLY A 221 -2.08 -12.58 6.00
CA GLY A 221 -2.64 -13.36 4.90
C GLY A 221 -3.02 -12.57 3.66
N VAL A 222 -3.30 -11.27 3.80
CA VAL A 222 -3.54 -10.39 2.65
C VAL A 222 -2.33 -10.26 1.71
N TYR A 223 -1.09 -10.41 2.21
CA TYR A 223 0.10 -10.40 1.35
C TYR A 223 0.17 -11.62 0.43
N PRO A 224 0.07 -12.90 0.92
CA PRO A 224 -0.03 -14.07 0.05
C PRO A 224 -1.22 -14.02 -0.92
N ILE A 225 -2.40 -13.54 -0.47
CA ILE A 225 -3.57 -13.38 -1.35
C ILE A 225 -3.23 -12.45 -2.52
N GLN A 226 -2.72 -11.26 -2.23
CA GLN A 226 -2.32 -10.31 -3.26
C GLN A 226 -1.26 -10.87 -4.19
N SER A 227 -0.19 -11.43 -3.64
CA SER A 227 0.93 -11.92 -4.42
C SER A 227 0.49 -12.97 -5.42
N ALA A 228 -0.40 -13.90 -5.04
CA ALA A 228 -0.95 -14.91 -5.92
C ALA A 228 -1.81 -14.29 -7.04
N ARG A 229 -2.73 -13.37 -6.70
CA ARG A 229 -3.58 -12.67 -7.67
C ARG A 229 -2.75 -11.88 -8.68
N TYR A 230 -1.75 -11.15 -8.21
CA TYR A 230 -0.99 -10.25 -9.07
C TYR A 230 0.01 -10.96 -9.97
N VAL A 231 0.66 -12.03 -9.52
CA VAL A 231 1.55 -12.80 -10.39
C VAL A 231 0.75 -13.56 -11.47
N LYS A 232 -0.47 -14.04 -11.13
CA LYS A 232 -1.38 -14.70 -12.08
C LYS A 232 -2.03 -13.72 -13.05
N GLY A 233 -2.35 -12.50 -12.59
CA GLY A 233 -3.01 -11.47 -13.40
C GLY A 233 -4.51 -11.66 -13.59
N SER A 234 -5.13 -12.59 -12.84
CA SER A 234 -6.57 -12.84 -12.84
C SER A 234 -7.07 -13.20 -11.45
N GLU A 235 -8.40 -13.24 -11.27
CA GLU A 235 -9.02 -13.54 -9.98
C GLU A 235 -9.26 -15.06 -9.85
N PRO A 236 -9.07 -15.65 -8.66
CA PRO A 236 -9.43 -17.04 -8.40
C PRO A 236 -10.94 -17.21 -8.34
N ALA A 237 -11.41 -18.41 -8.68
CA ALA A 237 -12.82 -18.76 -8.71
C ALA A 237 -13.30 -19.48 -7.43
N PHE A 238 -12.41 -20.26 -6.80
CA PHE A 238 -12.74 -21.07 -5.64
C PHE A 238 -11.62 -21.07 -4.61
N VAL A 239 -11.98 -21.43 -3.35
CA VAL A 239 -11.05 -21.60 -2.26
C VAL A 239 -11.41 -22.81 -1.40
N THR A 240 -10.39 -23.53 -0.91
CA THR A 240 -10.45 -24.42 0.24
C THR A 240 -9.52 -23.87 1.33
N ALA A 241 -9.88 -24.02 2.61
CA ALA A 241 -9.09 -23.45 3.68
C ALA A 241 -9.20 -24.23 4.99
N GLN A 242 -8.16 -24.14 5.81
CA GLN A 242 -8.10 -24.65 7.17
C GLN A 242 -7.49 -23.61 8.10
N ALA A 243 -7.90 -23.64 9.38
CA ALA A 243 -7.32 -22.83 10.42
C ALA A 243 -7.02 -23.66 11.65
N THR A 244 -5.92 -23.35 12.33
CA THR A 244 -5.50 -24.06 13.54
C THR A 244 -5.02 -23.10 14.60
N THR A 245 -5.07 -23.54 15.87
CA THR A 245 -4.57 -22.78 17.03
C THR A 245 -3.83 -23.73 17.97
N ARG A 246 -2.54 -23.53 18.14
CA ARG A 246 -1.68 -24.28 19.07
C ARG A 246 -1.60 -23.58 20.42
N ARG A 247 -1.35 -22.26 20.44
CA ARG A 247 -1.20 -21.43 21.64
C ARG A 247 -2.55 -20.83 22.04
N LYS A 248 -3.44 -21.69 22.58
CA LYS A 248 -4.82 -21.31 22.93
C LYS A 248 -4.90 -20.26 24.04
N GLU A 249 -3.87 -20.15 24.86
CA GLU A 249 -3.74 -19.12 25.90
C GLU A 249 -3.57 -17.70 25.34
N ILE A 250 -3.01 -17.57 24.13
CA ILE A 250 -2.82 -16.30 23.41
C ILE A 250 -3.98 -16.06 22.44
N PHE A 251 -4.27 -17.06 21.60
CA PHE A 251 -5.26 -16.97 20.51
C PHE A 251 -6.61 -17.54 20.96
N LYS A 252 -7.27 -16.83 21.89
CA LYS A 252 -8.56 -17.25 22.46
C LYS A 252 -9.75 -17.00 21.53
N GLU A 253 -9.68 -15.94 20.75
CA GLU A 253 -10.80 -15.43 19.94
C GLU A 253 -10.62 -15.62 18.43
N VAL A 254 -9.38 -15.78 17.99
CA VAL A 254 -9.02 -15.89 16.56
C VAL A 254 -8.12 -17.08 16.33
N ALA A 255 -8.15 -17.65 15.13
CA ALA A 255 -7.19 -18.69 14.78
C ALA A 255 -5.78 -18.11 14.65
N GLU A 256 -4.80 -18.91 15.06
CA GLU A 256 -3.39 -18.57 15.02
C GLU A 256 -2.81 -18.67 13.62
N THR A 257 -3.15 -19.75 12.90
CA THR A 257 -2.57 -20.10 11.61
C THR A 257 -3.65 -20.42 10.61
N PHE A 258 -3.46 -19.95 9.39
CA PHE A 258 -4.34 -20.24 8.25
C PHE A 258 -3.52 -20.87 7.13
N THR A 259 -4.10 -21.86 6.46
CA THR A 259 -3.68 -22.38 5.17
C THR A 259 -4.86 -22.39 4.22
N TRP A 260 -4.62 -22.04 2.96
CA TRP A 260 -5.66 -22.08 1.95
C TRP A 260 -5.09 -22.40 0.57
N GLN A 261 -5.95 -22.93 -0.28
CA GLN A 261 -5.69 -23.18 -1.69
C GLN A 261 -6.70 -22.37 -2.51
N LEU A 262 -6.21 -21.55 -3.42
CA LEU A 262 -7.03 -20.88 -4.42
C LEU A 262 -7.01 -21.70 -5.72
N GLU A 263 -8.12 -21.70 -6.43
CA GLU A 263 -8.27 -22.36 -7.75
C GLU A 263 -8.82 -21.35 -8.75
N TRP A 264 -8.15 -21.22 -9.87
CA TRP A 264 -8.59 -20.42 -11.00
C TRP A 264 -9.40 -21.23 -12.00
N ALA A 265 -10.20 -20.54 -12.84
CA ALA A 265 -11.06 -21.18 -13.84
C ALA A 265 -10.28 -21.98 -14.88
N ASP A 266 -9.00 -21.67 -15.10
CA ASP A 266 -8.10 -22.37 -16.02
C ASP A 266 -7.39 -23.58 -15.38
N GLY A 267 -7.72 -23.92 -14.13
CA GLY A 267 -7.12 -25.04 -13.40
C GLY A 267 -5.83 -24.68 -12.64
N THR A 268 -5.34 -23.45 -12.70
CA THR A 268 -4.21 -23.01 -11.87
C THR A 268 -4.55 -23.15 -10.38
N LEU A 269 -3.62 -23.65 -9.58
CA LEU A 269 -3.77 -23.78 -8.13
C LEU A 269 -2.73 -22.94 -7.39
N SER A 270 -3.11 -22.39 -6.23
CA SER A 270 -2.14 -21.83 -5.29
C SER A 270 -2.22 -22.52 -3.94
N ASN A 271 -1.08 -22.67 -3.26
CA ASN A 271 -1.04 -23.02 -1.85
C ASN A 271 -0.49 -21.85 -1.05
N SER A 272 -1.20 -21.49 0.02
CA SER A 272 -0.89 -20.29 0.78
C SER A 272 -0.92 -20.55 2.30
N TYR A 273 -0.13 -19.74 3.02
CA TYR A 273 0.02 -19.80 4.47
C TYR A 273 0.08 -18.41 5.08
N SER A 274 -0.51 -18.26 6.27
CA SER A 274 -0.21 -17.14 7.15
C SER A 274 -0.22 -17.58 8.62
N GLY A 275 0.77 -17.15 9.40
CA GLY A 275 0.81 -17.49 10.83
C GLY A 275 2.04 -16.99 11.57
N PRO A 276 1.94 -16.88 12.92
CA PRO A 276 3.04 -16.42 13.78
C PRO A 276 3.83 -17.59 14.40
N VAL A 277 3.92 -18.74 13.71
CA VAL A 277 4.56 -19.97 14.24
C VAL A 277 5.67 -20.52 13.35
N ALA A 278 5.79 -20.05 12.12
CA ALA A 278 6.82 -20.47 11.20
C ALA A 278 7.44 -19.25 10.50
N PHE A 279 8.75 -19.30 10.25
CA PHE A 279 9.43 -18.27 9.50
C PHE A 279 9.38 -18.62 8.01
N ILE A 280 8.55 -17.90 7.26
CA ILE A 280 8.41 -18.00 5.81
C ILE A 280 8.01 -16.65 5.23
N ASP A 281 8.64 -16.23 4.13
CA ASP A 281 8.30 -15.01 3.39
C ASP A 281 8.60 -15.24 1.91
N ARG A 282 7.65 -15.86 1.18
CA ARG A 282 7.90 -16.37 -0.16
C ARG A 282 6.70 -16.20 -1.09
N LEU A 283 7.01 -15.86 -2.34
CA LEU A 283 6.17 -16.04 -3.51
C LEU A 283 6.95 -16.88 -4.52
N TYR A 284 6.35 -17.98 -5.00
CA TYR A 284 6.86 -18.78 -6.10
C TYR A 284 5.74 -19.00 -7.12
N ALA A 285 6.02 -18.78 -8.40
CA ALA A 285 5.13 -19.08 -9.50
C ALA A 285 5.83 -20.03 -10.48
N GLY A 286 5.34 -21.27 -10.55
CA GLY A 286 5.77 -22.25 -11.52
C GLY A 286 5.03 -22.04 -12.84
N CYS A 287 5.78 -21.82 -13.91
CA CYS A 287 5.28 -21.59 -15.26
C CYS A 287 5.57 -22.81 -16.15
N THR A 288 5.01 -22.86 -17.36
CA THR A 288 5.24 -23.95 -18.31
C THR A 288 6.73 -24.13 -18.62
N ASP A 289 7.46 -23.04 -18.86
CA ASP A 289 8.85 -23.05 -19.33
C ASP A 289 9.83 -22.46 -18.28
N GLY A 290 9.41 -22.35 -17.02
CA GLY A 290 10.27 -21.82 -15.98
C GLY A 290 9.54 -21.41 -14.72
N PHE A 291 10.14 -20.46 -13.99
CA PHE A 291 9.61 -19.98 -12.71
C PHE A 291 9.88 -18.49 -12.46
N ILE A 292 9.13 -17.94 -11.51
CA ILE A 292 9.32 -16.60 -10.93
C ILE A 292 9.31 -16.79 -9.41
N GLU A 293 10.25 -16.19 -8.69
CA GLU A 293 10.33 -16.28 -7.23
C GLU A 293 10.71 -14.95 -6.59
N LEU A 294 10.02 -14.63 -5.48
CA LEU A 294 10.45 -13.62 -4.51
C LEU A 294 10.72 -14.30 -3.19
N ASN A 295 11.93 -14.12 -2.64
CA ASN A 295 12.35 -14.68 -1.34
C ASN A 295 13.52 -13.89 -0.74
N PRO A 296 13.32 -13.05 0.32
CA PRO A 296 12.02 -12.72 0.93
C PRO A 296 11.12 -11.91 -0.02
N ALA A 297 9.79 -12.10 0.11
CA ALA A 297 8.80 -11.52 -0.79
C ALA A 297 8.20 -10.20 -0.26
N THR A 298 8.17 -9.98 1.07
CA THR A 298 7.39 -8.89 1.69
C THR A 298 8.19 -7.98 2.61
N GLN A 299 9.52 -8.07 2.64
CA GLN A 299 10.36 -7.23 3.49
C GLN A 299 10.18 -5.74 3.18
N PHE A 300 10.31 -4.88 4.20
CA PHE A 300 10.30 -3.42 4.03
C PHE A 300 11.52 -2.92 3.24
N ASN A 301 12.65 -3.57 3.45
CA ASN A 301 13.88 -3.37 2.71
C ASN A 301 14.47 -4.75 2.39
N GLY A 302 14.73 -5.04 1.14
CA GLY A 302 15.42 -6.25 0.76
C GLY A 302 14.54 -7.38 0.25
N VAL A 303 13.41 -7.07 -0.36
CA VAL A 303 12.74 -8.00 -1.28
C VAL A 303 13.74 -8.46 -2.32
N LYS A 304 13.83 -9.77 -2.55
CA LYS A 304 14.73 -10.36 -3.54
C LYS A 304 13.93 -11.19 -4.52
N GLY A 305 14.22 -11.00 -5.79
CA GLY A 305 13.55 -11.70 -6.87
C GLY A 305 14.52 -12.46 -7.74
N ARG A 306 14.04 -13.56 -8.31
CA ARG A 306 14.73 -14.31 -9.37
C ARG A 306 13.74 -15.00 -10.28
N SER A 307 14.19 -15.39 -11.43
CA SER A 307 13.43 -16.19 -12.39
C SER A 307 14.36 -17.19 -13.06
N THR A 308 13.84 -17.97 -13.98
CA THR A 308 14.61 -18.85 -14.86
C THR A 308 15.78 -18.13 -15.55
N LYS A 309 15.68 -16.81 -15.77
CA LYS A 309 16.74 -15.98 -16.38
C LYS A 309 17.77 -15.44 -15.38
N GLY A 310 17.67 -15.77 -14.09
CA GLY A 310 18.58 -15.32 -13.05
C GLY A 310 17.96 -14.35 -12.06
N GLU A 311 18.79 -13.73 -11.24
CA GLU A 311 18.39 -12.79 -10.19
C GLU A 311 17.95 -11.44 -10.76
N PHE A 312 16.96 -10.84 -10.09
CA PHE A 312 16.57 -9.45 -10.36
C PHE A 312 17.60 -8.51 -9.73
N LYS A 313 17.95 -7.46 -10.45
CA LYS A 313 18.96 -6.49 -10.03
C LYS A 313 18.33 -5.11 -9.88
N PHE A 314 17.69 -4.90 -8.73
CA PHE A 314 17.08 -3.62 -8.40
C PHE A 314 17.62 -3.11 -7.07
N ASP A 315 17.79 -1.81 -6.97
CA ASP A 315 18.12 -1.16 -5.71
C ASP A 315 16.91 -1.17 -4.76
N PRO A 316 17.15 -1.35 -3.45
CA PRO A 316 16.08 -1.24 -2.45
C PRO A 316 15.41 0.14 -2.47
N VAL A 317 14.10 0.16 -2.28
CA VAL A 317 13.31 1.39 -2.27
C VAL A 317 12.54 1.54 -0.96
N PHE A 318 12.25 2.78 -0.57
CA PHE A 318 11.32 3.04 0.53
C PHE A 318 9.88 3.02 0.00
N GLN A 319 9.28 1.83 -0.01
CA GLN A 319 7.98 1.53 -0.62
C GLN A 319 6.88 2.50 -0.17
N GLN A 320 6.82 2.82 1.12
CA GLN A 320 5.80 3.70 1.70
C GLN A 320 5.97 5.17 1.27
N LYS A 321 7.21 5.64 1.11
CA LYS A 321 7.48 6.96 0.51
C LYS A 321 6.95 7.03 -0.91
N LEU A 322 7.26 6.02 -1.72
CA LEU A 322 6.78 5.96 -3.11
C LEU A 322 5.25 5.89 -3.16
N GLN A 323 4.62 5.14 -2.26
CA GLN A 323 3.17 5.01 -2.17
C GLN A 323 2.48 6.35 -1.87
N VAL A 324 2.95 7.10 -0.88
CA VAL A 324 2.32 8.39 -0.53
C VAL A 324 2.57 9.45 -1.60
N ASP A 325 3.74 9.46 -2.23
CA ASP A 325 4.06 10.36 -3.34
C ASP A 325 3.24 10.03 -4.61
N ASP A 326 3.05 8.74 -4.92
CA ASP A 326 2.22 8.31 -6.05
C ASP A 326 0.76 8.68 -5.84
N PHE A 327 0.22 8.45 -4.63
CA PHE A 327 -1.16 8.82 -4.35
C PHE A 327 -1.36 10.35 -4.40
N ALA A 328 -0.43 11.12 -3.85
CA ALA A 328 -0.47 12.57 -3.97
C ALA A 328 -0.44 13.02 -5.45
N ARG A 329 0.38 12.39 -6.28
CA ARG A 329 0.39 12.60 -7.74
C ARG A 329 -0.97 12.26 -8.36
N CYS A 330 -1.57 11.12 -7.99
CA CYS A 330 -2.89 10.72 -8.50
C CYS A 330 -3.97 11.74 -8.14
N VAL A 331 -3.91 12.32 -6.93
CA VAL A 331 -4.82 13.39 -6.51
C VAL A 331 -4.61 14.66 -7.34
N MET A 332 -3.36 15.12 -7.48
CA MET A 332 -3.01 16.34 -8.23
C MET A 332 -3.39 16.26 -9.72
N GLU A 333 -3.15 15.09 -10.34
CA GLU A 333 -3.39 14.85 -11.75
C GLU A 333 -4.80 14.32 -12.06
N ASN A 334 -5.62 14.14 -11.04
CA ASN A 334 -6.94 13.49 -11.12
C ASN A 334 -6.91 12.12 -11.79
N LYS A 335 -5.87 11.32 -11.51
CA LYS A 335 -5.71 9.95 -12.01
C LYS A 335 -6.08 8.92 -10.94
N GLU A 336 -6.42 7.70 -11.36
CA GLU A 336 -6.64 6.59 -10.44
C GLU A 336 -5.32 6.04 -9.91
N SER A 337 -5.34 5.60 -8.64
CA SER A 337 -4.21 4.90 -8.03
C SER A 337 -4.11 3.46 -8.57
N ILE A 338 -2.88 2.95 -8.68
CA ILE A 338 -2.63 1.54 -9.02
C ILE A 338 -3.13 0.58 -7.93
N VAL A 339 -3.36 1.08 -6.72
CA VAL A 339 -3.85 0.35 -5.54
C VAL A 339 -5.20 0.91 -5.07
N ARG A 340 -6.11 1.11 -6.02
CA ARG A 340 -7.44 1.64 -5.76
C ARG A 340 -8.28 0.72 -4.88
N GLY A 341 -9.38 1.23 -4.34
CA GLY A 341 -10.26 0.51 -3.40
C GLY A 341 -10.77 -0.83 -3.94
N GLU A 342 -11.01 -0.94 -5.25
CA GLU A 342 -11.45 -2.18 -5.89
C GLU A 342 -10.46 -3.35 -5.70
N GLU A 343 -9.16 -3.07 -5.62
CA GLU A 343 -8.17 -4.12 -5.35
C GLU A 343 -8.29 -4.66 -3.91
N GLY A 344 -8.57 -3.76 -2.95
CA GLY A 344 -8.83 -4.18 -1.58
C GLY A 344 -10.14 -4.97 -1.44
N TRP A 345 -11.18 -4.58 -2.15
CA TRP A 345 -12.45 -5.31 -2.17
C TRP A 345 -12.30 -6.75 -2.69
N LYS A 346 -11.52 -6.95 -3.76
CA LYS A 346 -11.24 -8.29 -4.29
C LYS A 346 -10.53 -9.18 -3.27
N ASP A 347 -9.58 -8.63 -2.51
CA ASP A 347 -8.94 -9.38 -1.41
C ASP A 347 -9.95 -9.73 -0.31
N MET A 348 -10.88 -8.83 0.02
CA MET A 348 -11.91 -9.11 1.03
C MET A 348 -12.90 -10.18 0.57
N LEU A 349 -13.23 -10.29 -0.72
CA LEU A 349 -14.00 -11.41 -1.25
C LEU A 349 -13.32 -12.76 -0.98
N ILE A 350 -12.01 -12.82 -1.17
CA ILE A 350 -11.22 -14.03 -0.89
C ILE A 350 -11.17 -14.32 0.62
N VAL A 351 -10.96 -13.30 1.45
CA VAL A 351 -10.98 -13.44 2.92
C VAL A 351 -12.34 -13.96 3.41
N ASP A 352 -13.44 -13.42 2.91
CA ASP A 352 -14.80 -13.89 3.24
C ASP A 352 -15.00 -15.36 2.81
N ALA A 353 -14.53 -15.73 1.62
CA ALA A 353 -14.62 -17.10 1.12
C ALA A 353 -13.73 -18.07 1.93
N ILE A 354 -12.53 -17.64 2.37
CA ILE A 354 -11.68 -18.41 3.29
C ILE A 354 -12.42 -18.70 4.60
N HIS A 355 -13.05 -17.69 5.21
CA HIS A 355 -13.84 -17.90 6.44
C HIS A 355 -15.01 -18.86 6.22
N LYS A 356 -15.71 -18.76 5.08
CA LYS A 356 -16.79 -19.69 4.72
C LYS A 356 -16.26 -21.11 4.53
N ALA A 357 -15.13 -21.28 3.82
CA ALA A 357 -14.52 -22.59 3.59
C ALA A 357 -14.09 -23.27 4.91
N ILE A 358 -13.54 -22.51 5.87
CA ILE A 358 -13.21 -23.01 7.21
C ILE A 358 -14.47 -23.46 7.95
N ALA A 359 -15.53 -22.67 7.91
CA ALA A 359 -16.78 -22.95 8.63
C ALA A 359 -17.55 -24.14 8.01
N SER A 360 -17.56 -24.27 6.69
CA SER A 360 -18.27 -25.34 5.99
C SER A 360 -17.46 -26.64 5.84
N GLY A 361 -16.13 -26.56 5.93
CA GLY A 361 -15.22 -27.66 5.62
C GLY A 361 -15.22 -28.05 4.14
N ARG A 362 -15.71 -27.18 3.25
CA ARG A 362 -15.90 -27.43 1.82
C ARG A 362 -15.19 -26.40 0.97
N LYS A 363 -15.06 -26.70 -0.32
CA LYS A 363 -14.67 -25.76 -1.36
C LYS A 363 -15.76 -24.70 -1.54
N GLU A 364 -15.40 -23.43 -1.45
CA GLU A 364 -16.32 -22.30 -1.58
C GLU A 364 -15.99 -21.49 -2.84
N LYS A 365 -17.03 -20.90 -3.42
CA LYS A 365 -16.90 -19.94 -4.53
C LYS A 365 -16.55 -18.56 -3.98
N ILE A 366 -15.65 -17.86 -4.69
CA ILE A 366 -15.24 -16.50 -4.39
C ILE A 366 -16.15 -15.49 -5.09
#